data_3a9d2e9de9c2de1d84d3ab3f2724e87e
#
_entry.id   3a9d2e9de9c2de1d84d3ab3f2724e87e
#
_cell.length_a   1.000
_cell.length_b   1.000
_cell.length_c   1.000
_cell.angle_alpha   90.00
_cell.angle_beta   90.00
_cell.angle_gamma   90.00
#
_symmetry.space_group_name_H-M   'P 1'
#
loop_
_entity.id
_entity.type
_entity.pdbx_description
1 polymer ?
#
loop_
_entity_poly.entity_id
_entity_poly.type
_entity_poly.pdbx_seq_one_letter_code
_entity_poly.pdbx_strand_id
1 'polypeptide(L)'
;FVLPESLPKARRSPAFDWAHAKPMGSVHLLRDYPQIWGLVAVVFLANFAHFVYPSTFVLFADASFGWKEKEAGYVLAVVGVLSVIVNALLIGKIVKRLGERRAILVGLSCGVIGFLIYGSAGSGWMFLAGLPISALWAIATPSTQALITQQVGPEVQGRIQGALSSLVSLAGIVAPAL
;
A
#
# COMPACT_ATOMS: atom_id res chain seq x y z
N PHE A 1 -19.21 5.82 25.22
CA PHE A 1 -18.20 4.74 25.18
C PHE A 1 -16.86 5.33 25.58
N VAL A 2 -16.45 5.10 26.84
CA VAL A 2 -15.09 5.44 27.30
C VAL A 2 -14.27 4.18 27.16
N LEU A 3 -13.46 4.11 26.09
CA LEU A 3 -12.47 3.04 25.96
C LEU A 3 -11.40 3.25 27.05
N PRO A 4 -11.11 2.25 27.90
CA PRO A 4 -10.03 2.37 28.85
C PRO A 4 -8.71 2.50 28.10
N GLU A 5 -7.88 3.43 28.53
CA GLU A 5 -6.60 3.68 27.89
C GLU A 5 -5.64 2.50 28.13
N SER A 6 -5.17 1.90 27.04
CA SER A 6 -4.36 0.70 27.08
C SER A 6 -2.90 0.92 27.49
N LEU A 7 -2.41 2.18 27.47
CA LEU A 7 -1.03 2.49 27.83
C LEU A 7 -0.89 2.83 29.32
N PRO A 8 -0.14 2.04 30.11
CA PRO A 8 0.13 2.34 31.52
C PRO A 8 0.76 3.72 31.70
N LYS A 9 0.36 4.46 32.76
CA LYS A 9 0.84 5.83 33.04
C LYS A 9 2.36 5.95 33.07
N ALA A 10 3.07 4.91 33.54
CA ALA A 10 4.54 4.87 33.62
C ALA A 10 5.25 4.83 32.25
N ARG A 11 4.53 4.44 31.18
CA ARG A 11 5.09 4.35 29.80
C ARG A 11 4.63 5.50 28.90
N ARG A 12 3.88 6.46 29.43
CA ARG A 12 3.45 7.65 28.68
C ARG A 12 4.59 8.62 28.55
N SER A 13 4.78 9.17 27.35
CA SER A 13 5.70 10.29 27.17
C SER A 13 5.20 11.51 27.96
N PRO A 14 6.05 12.13 28.81
CA PRO A 14 5.61 13.23 29.68
C PRO A 14 5.29 14.53 28.93
N ALA A 15 5.76 14.68 27.70
CA ALA A 15 5.52 15.87 26.89
C ALA A 15 5.43 15.49 25.39
N PHE A 16 4.64 16.25 24.65
CA PHE A 16 4.58 16.18 23.20
C PHE A 16 5.83 16.88 22.63
N ASP A 17 6.65 16.14 21.90
CA ASP A 17 7.88 16.66 21.30
C ASP A 17 7.63 17.12 19.85
N TRP A 18 7.54 18.42 19.67
CA TRP A 18 7.34 19.08 18.38
C TRP A 18 8.48 18.81 17.39
N ALA A 19 9.68 18.51 17.86
CA ALA A 19 10.82 18.21 16.98
C ALA A 19 10.62 16.90 16.23
N HIS A 20 9.94 15.93 16.87
CA HIS A 20 9.61 14.66 16.27
C HIS A 20 8.29 14.69 15.46
N ALA A 21 7.47 15.72 15.60
CA ALA A 21 6.23 15.90 14.84
C ALA A 21 6.45 16.46 13.43
N LYS A 22 7.67 16.87 13.09
CA LYS A 22 7.99 17.34 11.72
C LYS A 22 8.04 16.16 10.75
N PRO A 23 7.48 16.27 9.52
CA PRO A 23 7.51 15.20 8.53
C PRO A 23 8.92 14.67 8.25
N MET A 24 9.91 15.56 8.19
CA MET A 24 11.33 15.21 8.02
C MET A 24 11.91 14.47 9.24
N GLY A 25 11.45 14.76 10.45
CA GLY A 25 11.90 14.11 11.69
C GLY A 25 11.48 12.64 11.73
N SER A 26 10.31 12.32 11.16
CA SER A 26 9.81 10.94 11.07
C SER A 26 10.67 10.08 10.13
N VAL A 27 11.16 10.66 9.01
CA VAL A 27 12.07 9.96 8.09
C VAL A 27 13.44 9.75 8.73
N HIS A 28 13.90 10.69 9.56
CA HIS A 28 15.18 10.56 10.27
C HIS A 28 15.17 9.37 11.24
N LEU A 29 14.02 9.08 11.86
CA LEU A 29 13.85 7.92 12.72
C LEU A 29 14.15 6.59 12.00
N LEU A 30 13.84 6.49 10.71
CA LEU A 30 14.10 5.28 9.93
C LEU A 30 15.60 4.96 9.81
N ARG A 31 16.49 5.95 9.97
CA ARG A 31 17.95 5.77 9.93
C ARG A 31 18.46 4.94 11.12
N ASP A 32 17.74 4.98 12.24
CA ASP A 32 18.09 4.22 13.43
C ASP A 32 17.73 2.74 13.32
N TYR A 33 16.98 2.37 12.27
CA TYR A 33 16.49 1.01 12.03
C TYR A 33 16.89 0.49 10.63
N PRO A 34 18.20 0.27 10.38
CA PRO A 34 18.68 -0.12 9.05
C PRO A 34 18.09 -1.47 8.56
N GLN A 35 17.67 -2.33 9.49
CA GLN A 35 17.08 -3.63 9.18
C GLN A 35 15.73 -3.53 8.43
N ILE A 36 14.99 -2.41 8.57
CA ILE A 36 13.70 -2.23 7.89
C ILE A 36 13.80 -1.44 6.59
N TRP A 37 14.98 -0.92 6.21
CA TRP A 37 15.12 -0.07 5.02
C TRP A 37 14.64 -0.74 3.72
N GLY A 38 14.93 -2.04 3.55
CA GLY A 38 14.44 -2.78 2.40
C GLY A 38 12.91 -2.82 2.33
N LEU A 39 12.25 -3.01 3.48
CA LEU A 39 10.78 -2.99 3.56
C LEU A 39 10.20 -1.59 3.36
N VAL A 40 10.87 -0.56 3.88
CA VAL A 40 10.50 0.86 3.66
C VAL A 40 10.58 1.21 2.17
N ALA A 41 11.64 0.79 1.49
CA ALA A 41 11.79 0.98 0.04
C ALA A 41 10.67 0.26 -0.73
N VAL A 42 10.31 -0.96 -0.35
CA VAL A 42 9.17 -1.69 -0.93
C VAL A 42 7.87 -0.92 -0.72
N VAL A 43 7.59 -0.41 0.48
CA VAL A 43 6.39 0.40 0.75
C VAL A 43 6.36 1.62 -0.14
N PHE A 44 7.46 2.37 -0.22
CA PHE A 44 7.54 3.58 -1.01
C PHE A 44 7.34 3.30 -2.50
N LEU A 45 8.13 2.40 -3.09
CA LEU A 45 8.09 2.08 -4.53
C LEU A 45 6.76 1.46 -4.96
N ALA A 46 6.20 0.56 -4.14
CA ALA A 46 4.91 -0.04 -4.43
C ALA A 46 3.79 1.01 -4.41
N ASN A 47 3.77 1.89 -3.41
CA ASN A 47 2.77 2.97 -3.37
C ASN A 47 2.99 3.99 -4.49
N PHE A 48 4.24 4.32 -4.79
CA PHE A 48 4.57 5.22 -5.89
C PHE A 48 4.01 4.69 -7.22
N ALA A 49 4.27 3.43 -7.55
CA ALA A 49 3.71 2.79 -8.74
C ALA A 49 2.18 2.72 -8.71
N HIS A 50 1.60 2.45 -7.54
CA HIS A 50 0.15 2.36 -7.38
C HIS A 50 -0.56 3.70 -7.58
N PHE A 51 0.01 4.83 -7.15
CA PHE A 51 -0.62 6.15 -7.29
C PHE A 51 -0.66 6.67 -8.72
N VAL A 52 0.22 6.20 -9.60
CA VAL A 52 0.17 6.53 -11.03
C VAL A 52 -1.12 5.98 -11.67
N TYR A 53 -1.55 4.79 -11.30
CA TYR A 53 -2.70 4.12 -11.91
C TYR A 53 -4.01 4.92 -11.84
N PRO A 54 -4.51 5.37 -10.67
CA PRO A 54 -5.78 6.10 -10.61
C PRO A 54 -5.73 7.45 -11.33
N SER A 55 -4.56 8.09 -11.37
CA SER A 55 -4.39 9.41 -11.99
C SER A 55 -4.41 9.36 -13.52
N THR A 56 -3.95 8.25 -14.11
CA THR A 56 -3.84 8.09 -15.57
C THR A 56 -4.91 7.17 -16.15
N PHE A 57 -5.57 6.35 -15.32
CA PHE A 57 -6.47 5.30 -15.77
C PHE A 57 -7.59 5.80 -16.69
N VAL A 58 -8.29 6.88 -16.32
CA VAL A 58 -9.44 7.37 -17.09
C VAL A 58 -9.01 7.85 -18.47
N LEU A 59 -7.88 8.57 -18.54
CA LEU A 59 -7.30 9.04 -19.81
C LEU A 59 -6.83 7.87 -20.68
N PHE A 60 -6.16 6.90 -20.07
CA PHE A 60 -5.73 5.69 -20.78
C PHE A 60 -6.91 4.88 -21.31
N ALA A 61 -7.97 4.72 -20.52
CA ALA A 61 -9.15 3.96 -20.88
C ALA A 61 -9.94 4.62 -22.02
N ASP A 62 -10.05 5.96 -22.02
CA ASP A 62 -10.67 6.70 -23.13
C ASP A 62 -9.81 6.59 -24.40
N ALA A 63 -8.50 6.83 -24.30
CA ALA A 63 -7.60 6.79 -25.46
C ALA A 63 -7.46 5.39 -26.06
N SER A 64 -7.41 4.33 -25.24
CA SER A 64 -7.13 2.96 -25.71
C SER A 64 -8.37 2.17 -26.07
N PHE A 65 -9.48 2.41 -25.38
CA PHE A 65 -10.70 1.59 -25.51
C PHE A 65 -11.97 2.43 -25.84
N GLY A 66 -11.86 3.76 -25.87
CA GLY A 66 -12.99 4.66 -26.05
C GLY A 66 -13.98 4.65 -24.88
N TRP A 67 -13.52 4.22 -23.69
CA TRP A 67 -14.35 4.19 -22.49
C TRP A 67 -14.59 5.59 -21.97
N LYS A 68 -15.87 5.89 -21.72
CA LYS A 68 -16.29 7.14 -21.10
C LYS A 68 -16.30 7.00 -19.56
N GLU A 69 -16.65 8.06 -18.89
CA GLU A 69 -16.68 8.12 -17.41
C GLU A 69 -17.52 7.00 -16.79
N LYS A 70 -18.59 6.58 -17.47
CA LYS A 70 -19.50 5.53 -17.00
C LYS A 70 -18.83 4.15 -17.00
N GLU A 71 -18.17 3.78 -18.10
CA GLU A 71 -17.44 2.52 -18.24
C GLU A 71 -16.25 2.49 -17.27
N ALA A 72 -15.50 3.59 -17.19
CA ALA A 72 -14.41 3.75 -16.23
C ALA A 72 -14.92 3.61 -14.77
N GLY A 73 -16.07 4.20 -14.45
CA GLY A 73 -16.72 4.05 -13.14
C GLY A 73 -17.07 2.59 -12.80
N TYR A 74 -17.59 1.82 -13.77
CA TYR A 74 -17.85 0.37 -13.56
C TYR A 74 -16.56 -0.41 -13.28
N VAL A 75 -15.49 -0.12 -14.00
CA VAL A 75 -14.20 -0.76 -13.76
C VAL A 75 -13.68 -0.47 -12.35
N LEU A 76 -13.75 0.81 -11.91
CA LEU A 76 -13.34 1.17 -10.56
C LEU A 76 -14.22 0.51 -9.48
N ALA A 77 -15.51 0.35 -9.73
CA ALA A 77 -16.40 -0.40 -8.84
C ALA A 77 -15.98 -1.87 -8.74
N VAL A 78 -15.66 -2.52 -9.87
CA VAL A 78 -15.14 -3.90 -9.89
C VAL A 78 -13.83 -4.01 -9.13
N VAL A 79 -12.90 -3.07 -9.32
CA VAL A 79 -11.64 -3.00 -8.56
C VAL A 79 -11.92 -2.89 -7.06
N GLY A 80 -12.88 -2.04 -6.66
CA GLY A 80 -13.30 -1.91 -5.26
C GLY A 80 -13.81 -3.23 -4.68
N VAL A 81 -14.71 -3.92 -5.39
CA VAL A 81 -15.24 -5.23 -4.97
C VAL A 81 -14.14 -6.28 -4.86
N LEU A 82 -13.26 -6.38 -5.86
CA LEU A 82 -12.11 -7.30 -5.82
C LEU A 82 -11.19 -7.00 -4.64
N SER A 83 -10.93 -5.72 -4.35
CA SER A 83 -10.13 -5.31 -3.21
C SER A 83 -10.75 -5.76 -1.88
N VAL A 84 -12.07 -5.62 -1.72
CA VAL A 84 -12.78 -6.11 -0.53
C VAL A 84 -12.64 -7.64 -0.41
N ILE A 85 -12.86 -8.37 -1.50
CA ILE A 85 -12.72 -9.83 -1.51
C ILE A 85 -11.31 -10.26 -1.12
N VAL A 86 -10.28 -9.65 -1.72
CA VAL A 86 -8.88 -9.96 -1.41
C VAL A 86 -8.58 -9.67 0.06
N ASN A 87 -8.92 -8.46 0.54
CA ASN A 87 -8.64 -8.04 1.91
C ASN A 87 -9.38 -8.90 2.95
N ALA A 88 -10.67 -9.19 2.75
CA ALA A 88 -11.48 -9.91 3.71
C ALA A 88 -11.24 -11.43 3.70
N LEU A 89 -11.00 -12.02 2.52
CA LEU A 89 -11.05 -13.49 2.37
C LEU A 89 -9.67 -14.11 2.07
N LEU A 90 -8.80 -13.41 1.35
CA LEU A 90 -7.57 -14.00 0.81
C LEU A 90 -6.34 -13.68 1.64
N ILE A 91 -6.16 -12.45 2.14
CA ILE A 91 -4.95 -12.03 2.85
C ILE A 91 -4.66 -12.97 4.01
N GLY A 92 -5.63 -13.16 4.91
CA GLY A 92 -5.44 -14.01 6.10
C GLY A 92 -5.07 -15.46 5.75
N LYS A 93 -5.67 -16.04 4.71
CA LYS A 93 -5.40 -17.40 4.27
C LYS A 93 -4.02 -17.53 3.64
N ILE A 94 -3.63 -16.56 2.81
CA ILE A 94 -2.35 -16.56 2.10
C ILE A 94 -1.21 -16.34 3.09
N VAL A 95 -1.33 -15.34 3.97
CA VAL A 95 -0.31 -15.05 4.99
C VAL A 95 -0.15 -16.22 5.95
N LYS A 96 -1.26 -16.86 6.39
CA LYS A 96 -1.20 -18.03 7.27
C LYS A 96 -0.49 -19.22 6.64
N ARG A 97 -0.61 -19.41 5.30
CA ARG A 97 0.01 -20.55 4.59
C ARG A 97 1.44 -20.27 4.15
N LEU A 98 1.73 -19.08 3.67
CA LEU A 98 3.01 -18.76 3.02
C LEU A 98 3.95 -17.96 3.93
N GLY A 99 3.43 -17.33 4.99
CA GLY A 99 4.14 -16.33 5.80
C GLY A 99 4.24 -14.97 5.09
N GLU A 100 4.53 -13.91 5.85
CA GLU A 100 4.52 -12.53 5.36
C GLU A 100 5.49 -12.29 4.21
N ARG A 101 6.73 -12.83 4.29
CA ARG A 101 7.76 -12.63 3.25
C ARG A 101 7.31 -13.13 1.87
N ARG A 102 6.78 -14.37 1.82
CA ARG A 102 6.30 -14.96 0.56
C ARG A 102 5.02 -14.28 0.10
N ALA A 103 4.14 -13.87 1.01
CA ALA A 103 2.94 -13.13 0.70
C ALA A 103 3.25 -11.78 0.03
N ILE A 104 4.28 -11.06 0.48
CA ILE A 104 4.78 -9.83 -0.18
C ILE A 104 5.24 -10.14 -1.61
N LEU A 105 6.07 -11.17 -1.79
CA LEU A 105 6.57 -11.53 -3.12
C LEU A 105 5.43 -11.90 -4.07
N VAL A 106 4.46 -12.70 -3.62
CA VAL A 106 3.27 -13.06 -4.40
C VAL A 106 2.47 -11.80 -4.75
N GLY A 107 2.17 -10.94 -3.78
CA GLY A 107 1.42 -9.71 -4.02
C GLY A 107 2.11 -8.79 -5.03
N LEU A 108 3.41 -8.54 -4.86
CA LEU A 108 4.19 -7.70 -5.78
C LEU A 108 4.29 -8.32 -7.18
N SER A 109 4.52 -9.63 -7.28
CA SER A 109 4.56 -10.33 -8.57
C SER A 109 3.23 -10.25 -9.30
N CYS A 110 2.11 -10.43 -8.60
CA CYS A 110 0.77 -10.25 -9.17
C CYS A 110 0.54 -8.81 -9.63
N GLY A 111 1.04 -7.83 -8.86
CA GLY A 111 1.02 -6.42 -9.27
C GLY A 111 1.77 -6.18 -10.58
N VAL A 112 3.01 -6.68 -10.68
CA VAL A 112 3.82 -6.56 -11.91
C VAL A 112 3.11 -7.22 -13.10
N ILE A 113 2.60 -8.44 -12.94
CA ILE A 113 1.87 -9.16 -13.99
C ILE A 113 0.60 -8.37 -14.37
N GLY A 114 -0.14 -7.84 -13.39
CA GLY A 114 -1.32 -7.03 -13.64
C GLY A 114 -0.99 -5.78 -14.48
N PHE A 115 0.06 -5.03 -14.14
CA PHE A 115 0.48 -3.87 -14.91
C PHE A 115 0.99 -4.22 -16.31
N LEU A 116 1.69 -5.34 -16.46
CA LEU A 116 2.10 -5.82 -17.79
C LEU A 116 0.88 -6.15 -18.66
N ILE A 117 -0.15 -6.78 -18.09
CA ILE A 117 -1.40 -7.04 -18.79
C ILE A 117 -2.07 -5.71 -19.18
N TYR A 118 -2.14 -4.73 -18.28
CA TYR A 118 -2.73 -3.42 -18.57
C TYR A 118 -1.99 -2.69 -19.71
N GLY A 119 -0.66 -2.67 -19.64
CA GLY A 119 0.16 -2.00 -20.66
C GLY A 119 0.15 -2.70 -22.03
N SER A 120 -0.11 -4.01 -22.07
CA SER A 120 -0.21 -4.80 -23.30
C SER A 120 -1.63 -5.03 -23.80
N ALA A 121 -2.66 -4.52 -23.07
CA ALA A 121 -4.05 -4.76 -23.39
C ALA A 121 -4.44 -4.07 -24.72
N GLY A 122 -4.60 -4.87 -25.77
CA GLY A 122 -5.13 -4.42 -27.06
C GLY A 122 -6.65 -4.33 -27.09
N SER A 123 -7.35 -4.73 -26.03
CA SER A 123 -8.81 -4.68 -25.92
C SER A 123 -9.24 -4.51 -24.47
N GLY A 124 -10.43 -3.92 -24.26
CA GLY A 124 -11.00 -3.73 -22.93
C GLY A 124 -11.20 -5.06 -22.16
N TRP A 125 -11.51 -6.15 -22.85
CA TRP A 125 -11.66 -7.47 -22.22
C TRP A 125 -10.35 -8.00 -21.67
N MET A 126 -9.22 -7.80 -22.38
CA MET A 126 -7.91 -8.17 -21.89
C MET A 126 -7.53 -7.36 -20.65
N PHE A 127 -7.86 -6.07 -20.64
CA PHE A 127 -7.69 -5.22 -19.47
C PHE A 127 -8.48 -5.73 -18.27
N LEU A 128 -9.78 -6.02 -18.47
CA LEU A 128 -10.67 -6.55 -17.41
C LEU A 128 -10.17 -7.89 -16.86
N ALA A 129 -9.64 -8.78 -17.70
CA ALA A 129 -9.06 -10.05 -17.25
C ALA A 129 -7.82 -9.87 -16.35
N GLY A 130 -7.12 -8.75 -16.46
CA GLY A 130 -6.00 -8.39 -15.58
C GLY A 130 -6.42 -7.95 -14.18
N LEU A 131 -7.67 -7.47 -13.98
CA LEU A 131 -8.13 -6.92 -12.70
C LEU A 131 -8.03 -7.91 -11.53
N PRO A 132 -8.46 -9.18 -11.62
CA PRO A 132 -8.33 -10.11 -10.52
C PRO A 132 -6.88 -10.39 -10.12
N ILE A 133 -5.98 -10.41 -11.09
CA ILE A 133 -4.55 -10.64 -10.86
C ILE A 133 -3.94 -9.44 -10.15
N SER A 134 -4.19 -8.22 -10.66
CA SER A 134 -3.68 -6.99 -10.04
C SER A 134 -4.26 -6.74 -8.65
N ALA A 135 -5.51 -7.16 -8.39
CA ALA A 135 -6.13 -7.03 -7.07
C ALA A 135 -5.35 -7.77 -5.97
N LEU A 136 -4.65 -8.87 -6.31
CA LEU A 136 -3.79 -9.60 -5.36
C LEU A 136 -2.59 -8.79 -4.87
N TRP A 137 -2.24 -7.70 -5.55
CA TRP A 137 -1.25 -6.76 -5.00
C TRP A 137 -1.62 -6.24 -3.61
N ALA A 138 -2.91 -6.08 -3.30
CA ALA A 138 -3.38 -5.64 -1.99
C ALA A 138 -2.82 -6.46 -0.82
N ILE A 139 -2.33 -7.69 -1.07
CA ILE A 139 -1.70 -8.56 -0.06
C ILE A 139 -0.35 -7.99 0.40
N ALA A 140 0.39 -7.31 -0.47
CA ALA A 140 1.74 -6.85 -0.18
C ALA A 140 1.78 -5.81 0.95
N THR A 141 0.87 -4.85 0.97
CA THR A 141 0.87 -3.74 1.94
C THR A 141 0.72 -4.21 3.39
N PRO A 142 -0.32 -4.96 3.79
CA PRO A 142 -0.46 -5.41 5.18
C PRO A 142 0.65 -6.39 5.58
N SER A 143 1.12 -7.23 4.66
CA SER A 143 2.22 -8.16 4.94
C SER A 143 3.54 -7.42 5.18
N THR A 144 3.82 -6.34 4.44
CA THR A 144 5.00 -5.51 4.65
C THR A 144 4.92 -4.76 5.97
N GLN A 145 3.75 -4.21 6.31
CA GLN A 145 3.53 -3.54 7.60
C GLN A 145 3.69 -4.51 8.77
N ALA A 146 3.19 -5.75 8.66
CA ALA A 146 3.35 -6.78 9.67
C ALA A 146 4.84 -7.11 9.90
N LEU A 147 5.63 -7.29 8.83
CA LEU A 147 7.07 -7.55 8.96
C LEU A 147 7.83 -6.37 9.58
N ILE A 148 7.48 -5.13 9.22
CA ILE A 148 8.10 -3.94 9.84
C ILE A 148 7.80 -3.92 11.33
N THR A 149 6.54 -4.15 11.71
CA THR A 149 6.09 -4.15 13.10
C THR A 149 6.80 -5.22 13.94
N GLN A 150 7.09 -6.40 13.35
CA GLN A 150 7.83 -7.47 14.02
C GLN A 150 9.31 -7.13 14.25
N GLN A 151 9.90 -6.22 13.47
CA GLN A 151 11.31 -5.87 13.54
C GLN A 151 11.60 -4.65 14.43
N VAL A 152 10.56 -4.02 14.98
CA VAL A 152 10.68 -2.83 15.83
C VAL A 152 9.96 -3.05 17.16
N GLY A 153 10.47 -2.41 18.23
CA GLY A 153 9.86 -2.50 19.55
C GLY A 153 8.48 -1.81 19.62
N PRO A 154 7.61 -2.26 20.54
CA PRO A 154 6.26 -1.69 20.68
C PRO A 154 6.24 -0.18 20.90
N GLU A 155 7.27 0.37 21.57
CA GLU A 155 7.35 1.78 21.93
C GLU A 155 7.51 2.69 20.71
N VAL A 156 8.09 2.16 19.62
CA VAL A 156 8.40 2.94 18.40
C VAL A 156 7.46 2.65 17.24
N GLN A 157 6.59 1.65 17.36
CA GLN A 157 5.70 1.23 16.26
C GLN A 157 4.85 2.39 15.74
N GLY A 158 4.24 3.19 16.63
CA GLY A 158 3.44 4.34 16.21
C GLY A 158 4.25 5.39 15.44
N ARG A 159 5.51 5.64 15.85
CA ARG A 159 6.41 6.58 15.18
C ARG A 159 6.85 6.06 13.81
N ILE A 160 7.14 4.77 13.69
CA ILE A 160 7.48 4.11 12.41
C ILE A 160 6.27 4.16 11.46
N GLN A 161 5.05 3.86 11.95
CA GLN A 161 3.84 3.96 11.12
C GLN A 161 3.59 5.40 10.65
N GLY A 162 3.83 6.40 11.49
CA GLY A 162 3.79 7.81 11.10
C GLY A 162 4.82 8.15 10.01
N ALA A 163 6.06 7.64 10.13
CA ALA A 163 7.10 7.82 9.11
C ALA A 163 6.72 7.16 7.77
N LEU A 164 6.20 5.94 7.80
CA LEU A 164 5.71 5.24 6.60
C LEU A 164 4.55 5.99 5.95
N SER A 165 3.59 6.49 6.74
CA SER A 165 2.48 7.29 6.22
C SER A 165 2.97 8.57 5.55
N SER A 166 3.99 9.23 6.10
CA SER A 166 4.62 10.42 5.50
C SER A 166 5.26 10.09 4.15
N LEU A 167 5.96 8.95 4.04
CA LEU A 167 6.55 8.49 2.78
C LEU A 167 5.49 8.13 1.74
N VAL A 168 4.41 7.46 2.15
CA VAL A 168 3.28 7.14 1.27
C VAL A 168 2.60 8.42 0.78
N SER A 169 2.41 9.42 1.65
CA SER A 169 1.86 10.72 1.27
C SER A 169 2.76 11.44 0.26
N LEU A 170 4.09 11.38 0.46
CA LEU A 170 5.04 11.95 -0.48
C LEU A 170 4.95 11.26 -1.85
N ALA A 171 4.86 9.92 -1.87
CA ALA A 171 4.63 9.17 -3.11
C ALA A 171 3.32 9.60 -3.79
N GLY A 172 2.24 9.82 -3.03
CA GLY A 172 0.95 10.28 -3.54
C GLY A 172 0.96 11.69 -4.14
N ILE A 173 1.87 12.56 -3.69
CA ILE A 173 2.05 13.90 -4.26
C ILE A 173 2.88 13.86 -5.54
N VAL A 174 3.98 13.09 -5.53
CA VAL A 174 4.97 13.10 -6.62
C VAL A 174 4.53 12.20 -7.78
N ALA A 175 3.98 11.02 -7.51
CA ALA A 175 3.64 10.06 -8.54
C ALA A 175 2.63 10.57 -9.59
N PRO A 176 1.55 11.30 -9.24
CA PRO A 176 0.62 11.85 -10.23
C PRO A 176 1.20 12.99 -11.07
N ALA A 177 2.33 13.58 -10.64
CA ALA A 177 2.97 14.71 -11.34
C ALA A 177 3.97 14.27 -12.43
N LEU A 178 4.25 12.97 -12.53
CA LEU A 178 5.14 12.38 -13.54
C LEU A 178 4.35 11.74 -14.67
#